data_cc7267ca10199ba61bfb6c45c12dc038
#
_entry.id   cc7267ca10199ba61bfb6c45c12dc038
#
_cell.length_a   1.000
_cell.length_b   1.000
_cell.length_c   1.000
_cell.angle_alpha   90.00
_cell.angle_beta   90.00
_cell.angle_gamma   90.00
#
_symmetry.space_group_name_H-M   'P 1'
#
loop_
_entity.id
_entity.type
_entity.pdbx_description
1 polymer ?
#
loop_
_entity_poly.entity_id
_entity_poly.type
_entity_poly.pdbx_seq_one_letter_code
_entity_poly.pdbx_strand_id
1 'polypeptide(L)'
;MKTPMTRKEQAKRDRTVREQVRLKQREALKTGDERYLPAREQGPVRRFTRDYVDRRRNFAEYLLPFLIVLLVLFTVSSGFSDQVQTALTAFAYPFLLLGTLLDEVVMVRGLRKELRARFGADQVKGTTSYAVLRSTQLRRFRLPKPQVARGETLSATYR
;
A
#
# COMPACT_ATOMS: atom_id res chain seq x y z
N MET A 1 -32.26 39.48 8.00
CA MET A 1 -31.80 39.26 6.60
C MET A 1 -30.29 39.14 6.61
N LYS A 2 -29.74 37.99 6.14
CA LYS A 2 -28.27 37.82 6.02
C LYS A 2 -27.82 38.49 4.73
N THR A 3 -26.95 39.46 4.80
CA THR A 3 -26.36 40.14 3.63
C THR A 3 -25.68 39.13 2.72
N PRO A 4 -25.90 39.17 1.39
CA PRO A 4 -25.23 38.26 0.46
C PRO A 4 -23.73 38.47 0.54
N MET A 5 -23.00 37.35 0.72
CA MET A 5 -21.54 37.37 0.83
C MET A 5 -20.91 37.78 -0.47
N THR A 6 -19.85 38.57 -0.39
CA THR A 6 -19.04 38.93 -1.57
C THR A 6 -18.30 37.74 -2.11
N ARG A 7 -18.00 37.70 -3.44
CA ARG A 7 -17.20 36.66 -4.09
C ARG A 7 -15.86 36.41 -3.37
N LYS A 8 -15.26 37.46 -2.83
CA LYS A 8 -13.99 37.41 -2.11
C LYS A 8 -14.12 36.69 -0.76
N GLU A 9 -15.19 36.90 -0.05
CA GLU A 9 -15.51 36.23 1.22
C GLU A 9 -15.85 34.74 1.00
N GLN A 10 -16.62 34.45 -0.05
CA GLN A 10 -16.91 33.08 -0.44
C GLN A 10 -15.60 32.32 -0.77
N ALA A 11 -14.73 32.90 -1.60
CA ALA A 11 -13.45 32.29 -1.96
C ALA A 11 -12.53 32.06 -0.74
N LYS A 12 -12.56 32.98 0.24
CA LYS A 12 -11.80 32.82 1.49
C LYS A 12 -12.37 31.70 2.36
N ARG A 13 -13.68 31.60 2.49
CA ARG A 13 -14.34 30.50 3.21
C ARG A 13 -14.07 29.15 2.54
N ASP A 14 -14.18 29.08 1.22
CA ASP A 14 -13.92 27.83 0.49
C ASP A 14 -12.49 27.36 0.67
N ARG A 15 -11.52 28.27 0.72
CA ARG A 15 -10.11 27.94 1.02
C ARG A 15 -9.97 27.36 2.43
N THR A 16 -10.53 28.01 3.44
CA THR A 16 -10.44 27.53 4.82
C THR A 16 -11.14 26.18 5.00
N VAL A 17 -12.29 25.97 4.38
CA VAL A 17 -13.01 24.68 4.40
C VAL A 17 -12.15 23.59 3.72
N ARG A 18 -11.57 23.86 2.55
CA ARG A 18 -10.68 22.92 1.85
C ARG A 18 -9.44 22.58 2.67
N GLU A 19 -8.86 23.55 3.35
CA GLU A 19 -7.71 23.32 4.24
C GLU A 19 -8.09 22.42 5.43
N GLN A 20 -9.22 22.69 6.07
CA GLN A 20 -9.72 21.85 7.16
C GLN A 20 -10.01 20.41 6.70
N VAL A 21 -10.62 20.24 5.53
CA VAL A 21 -10.87 18.93 4.95
C VAL A 21 -9.54 18.20 4.67
N ARG A 22 -8.55 18.89 4.10
CA ARG A 22 -7.22 18.31 3.86
C ARG A 22 -6.51 17.90 5.16
N LEU A 23 -6.61 18.71 6.21
CA LEU A 23 -6.04 18.38 7.52
C LEU A 23 -6.71 17.14 8.11
N LYS A 24 -8.04 17.06 8.10
CA LYS A 24 -8.79 15.89 8.54
C LYS A 24 -8.44 14.63 7.72
N GLN A 25 -8.28 14.75 6.40
CA GLN A 25 -7.85 13.65 5.55
C GLN A 25 -6.43 13.18 5.89
N ARG A 26 -5.50 14.10 6.11
CA ARG A 26 -4.13 13.75 6.53
C ARG A 26 -4.11 13.05 7.89
N GLU A 27 -4.92 13.49 8.82
CA GLU A 27 -5.08 12.86 10.12
C GLU A 27 -5.71 11.47 9.99
N ALA A 28 -6.76 11.33 9.19
CA ALA A 28 -7.40 10.05 8.90
C ALA A 28 -6.45 9.04 8.25
N LEU A 29 -5.53 9.49 7.39
CA LEU A 29 -4.49 8.62 6.83
C LEU A 29 -3.50 8.10 7.89
N LYS A 30 -3.34 8.83 9.01
CA LYS A 30 -2.48 8.39 10.13
C LYS A 30 -3.24 7.54 11.14
N THR A 31 -4.46 7.90 11.46
CA THR A 31 -5.29 7.26 12.49
C THR A 31 -6.12 6.09 11.98
N GLY A 32 -6.38 6.04 10.66
CA GLY A 32 -7.27 5.05 10.05
C GLY A 32 -8.76 5.40 10.14
N ASP A 33 -9.12 6.65 10.50
CA ASP A 33 -10.53 7.07 10.59
C ASP A 33 -11.20 7.07 9.21
N GLU A 34 -12.05 6.07 8.96
CA GLU A 34 -12.69 5.84 7.66
C GLU A 34 -13.58 7.00 7.20
N ARG A 35 -14.13 7.81 8.12
CA ARG A 35 -15.04 8.91 7.78
C ARG A 35 -14.38 10.00 6.94
N TYR A 36 -13.08 10.19 7.11
CA TYR A 36 -12.32 11.23 6.42
C TYR A 36 -11.31 10.68 5.42
N LEU A 37 -11.23 9.35 5.26
CA LEU A 37 -10.40 8.76 4.22
C LEU A 37 -10.89 9.15 2.82
N PRO A 38 -10.02 9.24 1.81
CA PRO A 38 -10.42 9.38 0.42
C PRO A 38 -11.38 8.25 0.01
N ALA A 39 -12.36 8.54 -0.84
CA ALA A 39 -13.38 7.56 -1.27
C ALA A 39 -12.80 6.24 -1.80
N ARG A 40 -11.63 6.29 -2.45
CA ARG A 40 -10.92 5.10 -2.95
C ARG A 40 -10.41 4.18 -1.84
N GLU A 41 -10.27 4.68 -0.61
CA GLU A 41 -9.75 3.96 0.56
C GLU A 41 -10.88 3.52 1.51
N GLN A 42 -12.11 3.99 1.28
CA GLN A 42 -13.26 3.69 2.12
C GLN A 42 -13.91 2.36 1.75
N GLY A 43 -14.60 1.81 2.73
CA GLY A 43 -15.45 0.64 2.57
C GLY A 43 -14.85 -0.66 3.10
N PRO A 44 -15.73 -1.63 3.46
CA PRO A 44 -15.35 -2.86 4.15
C PRO A 44 -14.38 -3.73 3.33
N VAL A 45 -14.55 -3.79 2.02
CA VAL A 45 -13.69 -4.53 1.10
C VAL A 45 -12.26 -3.95 1.07
N ARG A 46 -12.15 -2.61 1.03
CA ARG A 46 -10.86 -1.92 1.05
C ARG A 46 -10.17 -2.06 2.40
N ARG A 47 -10.92 -1.94 3.49
CA ARG A 47 -10.41 -2.15 4.84
C ARG A 47 -9.87 -3.57 5.01
N PHE A 48 -10.66 -4.58 4.64
CA PHE A 48 -10.21 -5.97 4.68
C PHE A 48 -8.95 -6.19 3.84
N THR A 49 -8.88 -5.62 2.63
CA THR A 49 -7.70 -5.76 1.75
C THR A 49 -6.45 -5.14 2.38
N ARG A 50 -6.58 -3.96 2.99
CA ARG A 50 -5.47 -3.33 3.73
C ARG A 50 -4.96 -4.23 4.84
N ASP A 51 -5.87 -4.69 5.69
CA ASP A 51 -5.53 -5.50 6.85
C ASP A 51 -4.94 -6.85 6.44
N TYR A 52 -5.45 -7.45 5.34
CA TYR A 52 -4.92 -8.69 4.79
C TYR A 52 -3.47 -8.55 4.32
N VAL A 53 -3.14 -7.47 3.60
CA VAL A 53 -1.78 -7.21 3.13
C VAL A 53 -0.87 -6.82 4.30
N ASP A 54 -1.36 -6.02 5.25
CA ASP A 54 -0.57 -5.46 6.34
C ASP A 54 -0.20 -6.49 7.41
N ARG A 55 -1.02 -7.53 7.60
CA ARG A 55 -0.69 -8.63 8.52
C ARG A 55 0.43 -9.53 8.02
N ARG A 56 0.67 -9.56 6.71
CA ARG A 56 1.71 -10.40 6.09
C ARG A 56 3.08 -9.73 6.12
N ARG A 57 4.11 -10.55 5.99
CA ARG A 57 5.44 -10.12 5.58
C ARG A 57 5.50 -10.32 4.07
N ASN A 58 5.41 -9.24 3.32
CA ASN A 58 5.43 -9.31 1.85
C ASN A 58 6.89 -9.21 1.38
N PHE A 59 7.30 -10.10 0.50
CA PHE A 59 8.65 -10.08 -0.08
C PHE A 59 8.85 -8.79 -0.90
N ALA A 60 7.81 -8.33 -1.59
CA ALA A 60 7.81 -7.09 -2.35
C ALA A 60 8.12 -5.84 -1.50
N GLU A 61 7.86 -5.86 -0.19
CA GLU A 61 8.20 -4.76 0.73
C GLU A 61 9.71 -4.51 0.76
N TYR A 62 10.52 -5.56 0.60
CA TYR A 62 11.97 -5.49 0.64
C TYR A 62 12.61 -5.30 -0.73
N LEU A 63 11.82 -5.28 -1.80
CA LEU A 63 12.31 -5.15 -3.17
C LEU A 63 13.18 -3.90 -3.35
N LEU A 64 12.67 -2.73 -2.97
CA LEU A 64 13.39 -1.47 -3.12
C LEU A 64 14.68 -1.40 -2.31
N PRO A 65 14.70 -1.65 -0.98
CA PRO A 65 15.96 -1.66 -0.22
C PRO A 65 16.95 -2.70 -0.73
N PHE A 66 16.48 -3.86 -1.18
CA PHE A 66 17.36 -4.90 -1.70
C PHE A 66 17.97 -4.49 -3.06
N LEU A 67 17.21 -3.85 -3.93
CA LEU A 67 17.74 -3.27 -5.18
C LEU A 67 18.82 -2.22 -4.93
N ILE A 68 18.64 -1.37 -3.90
CA ILE A 68 19.65 -0.39 -3.52
C ILE A 68 20.94 -1.10 -3.06
N VAL A 69 20.82 -2.13 -2.22
CA VAL A 69 21.96 -2.93 -1.78
C VAL A 69 22.66 -3.59 -2.97
N LEU A 70 21.91 -4.19 -3.89
CA LEU A 70 22.48 -4.77 -5.11
C LEU A 70 23.20 -3.74 -5.98
N LEU A 71 22.63 -2.55 -6.12
CA LEU A 71 23.25 -1.46 -6.87
C LEU A 71 24.59 -1.06 -6.24
N VAL A 72 24.64 -0.91 -4.93
CA VAL A 72 25.88 -0.59 -4.21
C VAL A 72 26.90 -1.73 -4.37
N LEU A 73 26.48 -2.98 -4.17
CA LEU A 73 27.36 -4.14 -4.37
C LEU A 73 27.89 -4.21 -5.80
N PHE A 74 27.05 -3.96 -6.80
CA PHE A 74 27.46 -3.94 -8.19
C PHE A 74 28.50 -2.83 -8.46
N THR A 75 28.28 -1.64 -7.90
CA THR A 75 29.21 -0.50 -8.06
C THR A 75 30.55 -0.78 -7.40
N VAL A 76 30.55 -1.36 -6.18
CA VAL A 76 31.77 -1.76 -5.47
C VAL A 76 32.46 -2.93 -6.18
N SER A 77 31.69 -3.88 -6.72
CA SER A 77 32.24 -5.05 -7.40
C SER A 77 32.87 -4.72 -8.77
N SER A 78 32.74 -3.49 -9.27
CA SER A 78 33.42 -3.06 -10.50
C SER A 78 34.96 -3.14 -10.40
N GLY A 79 35.49 -3.22 -9.17
CA GLY A 79 36.91 -3.51 -8.90
C GLY A 79 37.26 -5.01 -8.74
N PHE A 80 36.27 -5.91 -8.80
CA PHE A 80 36.47 -7.37 -8.74
C PHE A 80 36.48 -8.00 -10.13
N SER A 81 36.74 -9.34 -10.19
CA SER A 81 36.74 -10.06 -11.46
C SER A 81 35.35 -10.07 -12.12
N ASP A 82 35.32 -10.15 -13.46
CA ASP A 82 34.11 -10.26 -14.27
C ASP A 82 33.21 -11.44 -13.86
N GLN A 83 33.82 -12.50 -13.30
CA GLN A 83 33.08 -13.65 -12.79
C GLN A 83 32.16 -13.30 -11.62
N VAL A 84 32.61 -12.44 -10.69
CA VAL A 84 31.81 -11.99 -9.53
C VAL A 84 30.64 -11.14 -9.99
N GLN A 85 30.87 -10.22 -10.92
CA GLN A 85 29.82 -9.39 -11.49
C GLN A 85 28.77 -10.23 -12.23
N THR A 86 29.23 -11.17 -13.05
CA THR A 86 28.37 -12.09 -13.79
C THR A 86 27.53 -12.95 -12.82
N ALA A 87 28.12 -13.49 -11.75
CA ALA A 87 27.39 -14.24 -10.75
C ALA A 87 26.32 -13.40 -10.03
N LEU A 88 26.67 -12.17 -9.61
CA LEU A 88 25.69 -11.27 -8.98
C LEU A 88 24.50 -10.98 -9.89
N THR A 89 24.74 -10.67 -11.16
CA THR A 89 23.66 -10.37 -12.11
C THR A 89 22.86 -11.61 -12.47
N ALA A 90 23.50 -12.74 -12.71
CA ALA A 90 22.85 -13.96 -13.14
C ALA A 90 21.98 -14.63 -12.06
N PHE A 91 22.31 -14.46 -10.79
CA PHE A 91 21.60 -15.13 -9.70
C PHE A 91 20.78 -14.17 -8.83
N ALA A 92 21.32 -13.00 -8.43
CA ALA A 92 20.64 -12.13 -7.49
C ALA A 92 19.38 -11.48 -8.07
N TYR A 93 19.44 -10.97 -9.30
CA TYR A 93 18.28 -10.34 -9.94
C TYR A 93 17.14 -11.33 -10.25
N PRO A 94 17.39 -12.49 -10.89
CA PRO A 94 16.33 -13.48 -11.09
C PRO A 94 15.73 -13.99 -9.79
N PHE A 95 16.54 -14.25 -8.78
CA PHE A 95 16.05 -14.66 -7.45
C PHE A 95 15.10 -13.62 -6.84
N LEU A 96 15.49 -12.35 -6.87
CA LEU A 96 14.69 -11.26 -6.35
C LEU A 96 13.38 -11.12 -7.13
N LEU A 97 13.44 -11.16 -8.45
CA LEU A 97 12.27 -11.04 -9.32
C LEU A 97 11.31 -12.21 -9.13
N LEU A 98 11.80 -13.43 -9.21
CA LEU A 98 10.99 -14.64 -9.06
C LEU A 98 10.40 -14.75 -7.65
N GLY A 99 11.18 -14.46 -6.61
CA GLY A 99 10.70 -14.42 -5.23
C GLY A 99 9.59 -13.43 -5.03
N THR A 100 9.73 -12.22 -5.57
CA THR A 100 8.67 -11.20 -5.52
C THR A 100 7.43 -11.65 -6.27
N LEU A 101 7.59 -12.19 -7.47
CA LEU A 101 6.47 -12.62 -8.30
C LEU A 101 5.68 -13.77 -7.65
N LEU A 102 6.39 -14.75 -7.09
CA LEU A 102 5.78 -15.87 -6.39
C LEU A 102 5.02 -15.41 -5.15
N ASP A 103 5.61 -14.55 -4.32
CA ASP A 103 4.94 -14.01 -3.14
C ASP A 103 3.68 -13.23 -3.51
N GLU A 104 3.74 -12.39 -4.56
CA GLU A 104 2.58 -11.65 -5.05
C GLU A 104 1.46 -12.57 -5.56
N VAL A 105 1.81 -13.62 -6.31
CA VAL A 105 0.83 -14.60 -6.80
C VAL A 105 0.15 -15.32 -5.63
N VAL A 106 0.91 -15.75 -4.64
CA VAL A 106 0.37 -16.41 -3.42
C VAL A 106 -0.52 -15.44 -2.66
N MET A 107 -0.07 -14.20 -2.45
CA MET A 107 -0.83 -13.16 -1.77
C MET A 107 -2.16 -12.87 -2.47
N VAL A 108 -2.13 -12.64 -3.80
CA VAL A 108 -3.32 -12.33 -4.60
C VAL A 108 -4.31 -13.50 -4.63
N ARG A 109 -3.83 -14.75 -4.76
CA ARG A 109 -4.70 -15.92 -4.73
C ARG A 109 -5.40 -16.08 -3.38
N GLY A 110 -4.65 -15.94 -2.29
CA GLY A 110 -5.19 -15.99 -0.94
C GLY A 110 -6.21 -14.87 -0.67
N LEU A 111 -5.85 -13.64 -1.04
CA LEU A 111 -6.75 -12.49 -0.91
C LEU A 111 -8.06 -12.68 -1.68
N ARG A 112 -7.99 -13.12 -2.94
CA ARG A 112 -9.18 -13.35 -3.77
C ARG A 112 -10.08 -14.44 -3.20
N LYS A 113 -9.51 -15.50 -2.66
CA LYS A 113 -10.25 -16.57 -1.99
C LYS A 113 -11.05 -16.04 -0.80
N GLU A 114 -10.38 -15.30 0.08
CA GLU A 114 -11.00 -14.69 1.28
C GLU A 114 -12.06 -13.63 0.91
N LEU A 115 -11.79 -12.79 -0.08
CA LEU A 115 -12.75 -11.77 -0.53
C LEU A 115 -14.02 -12.41 -1.10
N ARG A 116 -13.89 -13.45 -1.93
CA ARG A 116 -15.04 -14.16 -2.49
C ARG A 116 -15.88 -14.80 -1.41
N ALA A 117 -15.25 -15.39 -0.40
CA ALA A 117 -15.93 -16.03 0.71
C ALA A 117 -16.70 -15.03 1.60
N ARG A 118 -16.19 -13.80 1.76
CA ARG A 118 -16.76 -12.81 2.69
C ARG A 118 -17.69 -11.80 2.02
N PHE A 119 -17.37 -11.37 0.79
CA PHE A 119 -18.04 -10.24 0.12
C PHE A 119 -18.65 -10.61 -1.23
N GLY A 120 -18.45 -11.84 -1.71
CA GLY A 120 -18.93 -12.28 -3.02
C GLY A 120 -17.95 -11.95 -4.17
N ALA A 121 -18.24 -12.52 -5.38
CA ALA A 121 -17.33 -12.46 -6.51
C ALA A 121 -17.19 -11.05 -7.14
N ASP A 122 -18.27 -10.26 -7.10
CA ASP A 122 -18.31 -8.94 -7.75
C ASP A 122 -17.42 -7.91 -7.08
N GLN A 123 -17.20 -8.05 -5.77
CA GLN A 123 -16.40 -7.13 -4.98
C GLN A 123 -14.87 -7.31 -5.15
N VAL A 124 -14.45 -8.33 -5.89
CA VAL A 124 -13.02 -8.62 -6.11
C VAL A 124 -12.39 -7.72 -7.17
N LYS A 125 -13.21 -7.14 -8.06
CA LYS A 125 -12.73 -6.27 -9.15
C LYS A 125 -12.02 -5.03 -8.59
N GLY A 126 -10.86 -4.69 -9.14
CA GLY A 126 -10.05 -3.53 -8.72
C GLY A 126 -9.34 -3.66 -7.37
N THR A 127 -9.54 -4.75 -6.62
CA THR A 127 -8.93 -4.95 -5.32
C THR A 127 -7.51 -5.53 -5.45
N THR A 128 -7.28 -6.32 -6.48
CA THR A 128 -5.99 -6.99 -6.72
C THR A 128 -4.86 -5.98 -6.97
N SER A 129 -5.05 -5.03 -7.90
CA SER A 129 -4.05 -4.01 -8.20
C SER A 129 -3.75 -3.13 -6.98
N TYR A 130 -4.77 -2.81 -6.20
CA TYR A 130 -4.61 -2.09 -4.96
C TYR A 130 -3.75 -2.88 -3.94
N ALA A 131 -4.00 -4.17 -3.78
CA ALA A 131 -3.25 -5.03 -2.88
C ALA A 131 -1.77 -5.14 -3.29
N VAL A 132 -1.50 -5.33 -4.59
CA VAL A 132 -0.14 -5.40 -5.14
C VAL A 132 0.61 -4.08 -4.94
N LEU A 133 -0.02 -2.94 -5.23
CA LEU A 133 0.60 -1.63 -4.98
C LEU A 133 0.88 -1.40 -3.49
N ARG A 134 0.04 -1.92 -2.60
CA ARG A 134 0.24 -1.80 -1.16
C ARG A 134 1.34 -2.72 -0.65
N SER A 135 1.48 -3.94 -1.19
CA SER A 135 2.50 -4.90 -0.79
C SER A 135 3.92 -4.42 -1.12
N THR A 136 4.09 -3.71 -2.26
CA THR A 136 5.39 -3.15 -2.68
C THR A 136 5.82 -1.94 -1.83
N GLN A 137 4.90 -1.31 -1.13
CA GLN A 137 5.23 -0.19 -0.24
C GLN A 137 5.84 -0.70 1.06
N LEU A 138 6.94 -0.10 1.50
CA LEU A 138 7.48 -0.31 2.84
C LEU A 138 6.41 -0.01 3.88
N ARG A 139 6.15 -0.95 4.80
CA ARG A 139 5.10 -0.85 5.81
C ARG A 139 5.12 0.49 6.58
N ARG A 140 6.33 1.00 6.87
CA ARG A 140 6.52 2.27 7.57
C ARG A 140 5.91 3.46 6.84
N PHE A 141 5.89 3.41 5.50
CA PHE A 141 5.44 4.51 4.64
C PHE A 141 4.04 4.28 4.04
N ARG A 142 3.38 3.15 4.36
CA ARG A 142 2.02 2.88 3.89
C ARG A 142 1.04 3.92 4.42
N LEU A 143 0.18 4.40 3.53
CA LEU A 143 -0.95 5.27 3.85
C LEU A 143 -2.24 4.68 3.23
N PRO A 144 -3.32 4.54 3.99
CA PRO A 144 -3.47 4.74 5.44
C PRO A 144 -2.53 3.82 6.24
N LYS A 145 -2.13 4.30 7.44
CA LYS A 145 -1.21 3.51 8.27
C LYS A 145 -1.82 2.15 8.65
N PRO A 146 -0.99 1.09 8.70
CA PRO A 146 -1.43 -0.23 9.13
C PRO A 146 -2.08 -0.20 10.52
N GLN A 147 -3.28 -0.78 10.62
CA GLN A 147 -4.05 -0.85 11.86
C GLN A 147 -3.91 -2.22 12.56
N VAL A 148 -3.41 -3.23 11.83
CA VAL A 148 -3.24 -4.61 12.34
C VAL A 148 -1.75 -4.93 12.52
N ALA A 149 -1.43 -5.75 13.53
CA ALA A 149 -0.08 -6.24 13.73
C ALA A 149 0.30 -7.32 12.69
N ARG A 150 1.60 -7.61 12.56
CA ARG A 150 2.06 -8.72 11.70
C ARG A 150 1.67 -10.05 12.34
N GLY A 151 1.02 -10.91 11.54
CA GLY A 151 0.54 -12.21 11.99
C GLY A 151 -0.80 -12.17 12.75
N GLU A 152 -1.39 -11.00 12.92
CA GLU A 152 -2.66 -10.85 13.63
C GLU A 152 -3.81 -11.55 12.89
N THR A 153 -4.73 -12.14 13.65
CA THR A 153 -5.95 -12.72 13.09
C THR A 153 -6.91 -11.62 12.66
N LEU A 154 -7.38 -11.70 11.43
CA LEU A 154 -8.33 -10.72 10.92
C LEU A 154 -9.70 -10.87 11.55
N SER A 155 -10.38 -9.76 11.76
CA SER A 155 -11.77 -9.76 12.23
C SER A 155 -12.66 -10.63 11.33
N ALA A 156 -13.61 -11.33 11.94
CA ALA A 156 -14.59 -12.10 11.18
C ALA A 156 -15.53 -11.19 10.38
N THR A 157 -15.82 -9.99 10.92
CA THR A 157 -16.81 -9.05 10.36
C THR A 157 -16.15 -7.71 10.04
N TYR A 158 -16.27 -7.31 8.78
CA TYR A 158 -15.91 -5.98 8.29
C TYR A 158 -17.20 -5.25 7.88
N ARG A 159 -17.52 -4.15 8.56
CA ARG A 159 -18.68 -3.29 8.28
C ARG A 159 -18.22 -1.92 7.88
#